data_7b897c3145de39973ec1cef399ae6489
#
_entry.id   7b897c3145de39973ec1cef399ae6489
#
_cell.length_a   1.000
_cell.length_b   1.000
_cell.length_c   1.000
_cell.angle_alpha   90.00
_cell.angle_beta   90.00
_cell.angle_gamma   90.00
#
_symmetry.space_group_name_H-M   'P 1'
#
loop_
_entity.id
_entity.type
_entity.pdbx_description
1 polymer ?
#
loop_
_entity_poly.entity_id
_entity_poly.type
_entity_poly.pdbx_seq_one_letter_code
_entity_poly.pdbx_strand_id
1 'polypeptide(L)'
;MVCNLAIDAYYGCMADFSHILMTRPDFGDDDREWLHQLVADWQVIADLSFADLLLILQNGEGKYIIAEQCRPSTVMSLRAEDVVGNVVPESLCAELDAAMDSESVFRSSKLRTVGKAKVCNVYAPVRHNGKMLGLVVRETNMATRESNGRYESESISAGKQLYEMIPRGQFPYRNPVMNQRHNARVADGFIVLTV
;
A
#
# COMPACT_ATOMS: atom_id res chain seq x y z
N MET A 1 16.23 -13.86 -37.81
CA MET A 1 16.59 -13.29 -36.52
C MET A 1 16.18 -11.82 -36.50
N VAL A 2 14.90 -11.57 -36.70
CA VAL A 2 14.27 -10.22 -36.64
C VAL A 2 12.80 -10.47 -36.33
N CYS A 3 12.43 -10.60 -35.07
CA CYS A 3 11.01 -10.60 -34.64
C CYS A 3 10.86 -10.55 -33.11
N ASN A 4 11.59 -9.69 -32.41
CA ASN A 4 11.37 -9.51 -30.98
C ASN A 4 11.34 -8.03 -30.53
N LEU A 5 11.41 -7.07 -31.45
CA LEU A 5 11.42 -5.64 -31.13
C LEU A 5 10.05 -4.95 -31.28
N ALA A 6 9.03 -5.67 -31.76
CA ALA A 6 7.70 -5.09 -32.00
C ALA A 6 6.65 -5.47 -30.93
N ILE A 7 6.96 -6.43 -30.04
CA ILE A 7 6.06 -6.85 -28.97
C ILE A 7 6.22 -5.95 -27.74
N ASP A 8 7.43 -5.44 -27.48
CA ASP A 8 7.69 -4.55 -26.35
C ASP A 8 7.11 -3.13 -26.51
N ALA A 9 6.75 -2.72 -27.72
CA ALA A 9 6.18 -1.40 -27.97
C ALA A 9 4.65 -1.34 -27.84
N TYR A 10 3.97 -2.47 -27.76
CA TYR A 10 2.49 -2.53 -27.66
C TYR A 10 1.99 -2.85 -26.23
N TYR A 11 2.84 -3.38 -25.38
CA TYR A 11 2.61 -3.45 -23.93
C TYR A 11 3.24 -2.21 -23.26
N GLY A 12 2.85 -1.04 -23.74
CA GLY A 12 3.17 0.22 -23.10
C GLY A 12 2.69 0.21 -21.66
N CYS A 13 3.62 -0.21 -20.79
CA CYS A 13 3.73 0.16 -19.39
C CYS A 13 2.49 -0.05 -18.51
N MET A 14 2.03 -1.28 -18.37
CA MET A 14 1.55 -1.76 -17.08
C MET A 14 2.73 -2.52 -16.47
N ALA A 15 3.55 -1.83 -15.69
CA ALA A 15 4.57 -2.50 -14.90
C ALA A 15 3.83 -3.43 -13.93
N ASP A 16 3.76 -4.71 -14.26
CA ASP A 16 3.19 -5.72 -13.39
C ASP A 16 3.98 -5.72 -12.07
N PHE A 17 3.27 -5.78 -10.95
CA PHE A 17 3.86 -5.85 -9.61
C PHE A 17 4.99 -6.89 -9.51
N SER A 18 4.77 -8.08 -10.09
CA SER A 18 5.77 -9.14 -10.15
C SER A 18 7.04 -8.70 -10.90
N HIS A 19 6.90 -7.93 -11.99
CA HIS A 19 8.04 -7.39 -12.71
C HIS A 19 8.83 -6.39 -11.86
N ILE A 20 8.14 -5.52 -11.13
CA ILE A 20 8.79 -4.57 -10.21
C ILE A 20 9.59 -5.31 -9.13
N LEU A 21 9.02 -6.37 -8.54
CA LEU A 21 9.72 -7.20 -7.55
C LEU A 21 10.97 -7.87 -8.12
N MET A 22 10.98 -8.22 -9.42
CA MET A 22 12.15 -8.80 -10.07
C MET A 22 13.29 -7.79 -10.27
N THR A 23 13.02 -6.49 -10.25
CA THR A 23 14.09 -5.46 -10.28
C THR A 23 14.89 -5.38 -8.97
N ARG A 24 14.44 -6.11 -7.93
CA ARG A 24 15.07 -6.16 -6.61
C ARG A 24 15.74 -7.53 -6.40
N PRO A 25 17.00 -7.68 -6.84
CA PRO A 25 17.74 -8.94 -6.70
C PRO A 25 18.04 -9.31 -5.24
N ASP A 26 17.97 -8.34 -4.34
CA ASP A 26 18.12 -8.51 -2.91
C ASP A 26 16.86 -9.11 -2.24
N PHE A 27 15.70 -9.14 -2.91
CA PHE A 27 14.50 -9.78 -2.40
C PHE A 27 14.54 -11.29 -2.66
N GLY A 28 14.48 -12.08 -1.59
CA GLY A 28 14.28 -13.52 -1.66
C GLY A 28 12.84 -13.90 -2.03
N ASP A 29 12.61 -15.18 -2.31
CA ASP A 29 11.25 -15.66 -2.65
C ASP A 29 10.27 -15.47 -1.49
N ASP A 30 10.73 -15.59 -0.24
CA ASP A 30 9.91 -15.36 0.96
C ASP A 30 9.54 -13.88 1.13
N ASP A 31 10.43 -12.94 0.76
CA ASP A 31 10.15 -11.50 0.77
C ASP A 31 9.08 -11.15 -0.29
N ARG A 32 9.21 -11.74 -1.49
CA ARG A 32 8.25 -11.55 -2.58
C ARG A 32 6.88 -12.12 -2.22
N GLU A 33 6.84 -13.33 -1.67
CA GLU A 33 5.60 -13.96 -1.21
C GLU A 33 4.94 -13.13 -0.10
N TRP A 34 5.72 -12.57 0.83
CA TRP A 34 5.21 -11.67 1.86
C TRP A 34 4.53 -10.45 1.27
N LEU A 35 5.15 -9.80 0.28
CA LEU A 35 4.59 -8.64 -0.40
C LEU A 35 3.34 -8.99 -1.21
N HIS A 36 3.32 -10.16 -1.87
CA HIS A 36 2.13 -10.64 -2.57
C HIS A 36 0.96 -10.89 -1.60
N GLN A 37 1.20 -11.46 -0.44
CA GLN A 37 0.18 -11.66 0.59
C GLN A 37 -0.31 -10.32 1.15
N LEU A 38 0.59 -9.38 1.40
CA LEU A 38 0.24 -8.04 1.86
C LEU A 38 -0.75 -7.36 0.90
N VAL A 39 -0.44 -7.34 -0.40
CA VAL A 39 -1.32 -6.70 -1.40
C VAL A 39 -2.59 -7.50 -1.67
N ALA A 40 -2.59 -8.81 -1.42
CA ALA A 40 -3.81 -9.62 -1.52
C ALA A 40 -4.82 -9.30 -0.42
N ASP A 41 -4.33 -8.96 0.79
CA ASP A 41 -5.18 -8.80 1.97
C ASP A 41 -5.49 -7.33 2.32
N TRP A 42 -4.77 -6.36 1.79
CA TRP A 42 -4.84 -4.96 2.22
C TRP A 42 -6.12 -4.20 1.84
N GLN A 43 -6.98 -4.79 0.97
CA GLN A 43 -8.28 -4.18 0.59
C GLN A 43 -9.13 -3.85 1.82
N VAL A 44 -9.12 -4.73 2.83
CA VAL A 44 -9.86 -4.49 4.08
C VAL A 44 -9.37 -3.23 4.81
N ILE A 45 -8.06 -2.95 4.76
CA ILE A 45 -7.49 -1.73 5.35
C ILE A 45 -7.94 -0.48 4.59
N ALA A 46 -7.91 -0.51 3.25
CA ALA A 46 -8.37 0.59 2.41
C ALA A 46 -9.84 0.91 2.68
N ASP A 47 -10.69 -0.10 2.70
CA ASP A 47 -12.12 0.02 2.90
C ASP A 47 -12.48 0.55 4.30
N LEU A 48 -11.87 0.00 5.35
CA LEU A 48 -12.10 0.44 6.74
C LEU A 48 -11.53 1.83 7.02
N SER A 49 -10.46 2.21 6.31
CA SER A 49 -9.81 3.51 6.47
C SER A 49 -10.43 4.60 5.60
N PHE A 50 -11.33 4.26 4.67
CA PHE A 50 -11.86 5.17 3.65
C PHE A 50 -10.72 5.91 2.93
N ALA A 51 -9.69 5.18 2.52
CA ALA A 51 -8.43 5.75 2.05
C ALA A 51 -7.78 4.90 0.96
N ASP A 52 -7.12 5.55 0.02
CA ASP A 52 -6.28 4.87 -0.95
C ASP A 52 -5.01 4.35 -0.29
N LEU A 53 -4.52 3.18 -0.72
CA LEU A 53 -3.23 2.64 -0.32
C LEU A 53 -2.31 2.53 -1.52
N LEU A 54 -1.04 2.88 -1.31
CA LEU A 54 0.02 2.70 -2.28
C LEU A 54 1.15 1.87 -1.64
N LEU A 55 1.65 0.87 -2.34
CA LEU A 55 2.90 0.22 -1.98
C LEU A 55 4.04 0.93 -2.70
N ILE A 56 4.98 1.48 -1.95
CA ILE A 56 6.17 2.14 -2.49
C ILE A 56 7.39 1.28 -2.17
N LEU A 57 8.15 0.97 -3.21
CA LEU A 57 9.43 0.24 -3.13
C LEU A 57 10.54 1.11 -3.69
N GLN A 58 11.77 0.85 -3.29
CA GLN A 58 12.93 1.33 -4.05
C GLN A 58 13.23 0.34 -5.17
N ASN A 59 13.46 0.81 -6.38
CA ASN A 59 13.92 -0.03 -7.48
C ASN A 59 15.43 -0.31 -7.37
N GLY A 60 15.99 -1.10 -8.31
CA GLY A 60 17.41 -1.43 -8.32
C GLY A 60 18.37 -0.23 -8.48
N GLU A 61 17.85 0.94 -8.88
CA GLU A 61 18.56 2.22 -8.97
C GLU A 61 18.41 3.10 -7.71
N GLY A 62 17.70 2.62 -6.69
CA GLY A 62 17.44 3.36 -5.46
C GLY A 62 16.31 4.41 -5.59
N LYS A 63 15.60 4.48 -6.72
CA LYS A 63 14.47 5.38 -6.89
C LYS A 63 13.21 4.78 -6.28
N TYR A 64 12.39 5.61 -5.64
CA TYR A 64 11.08 5.21 -5.14
C TYR A 64 10.09 5.08 -6.30
N ILE A 65 9.43 3.93 -6.40
CA ILE A 65 8.39 3.64 -7.38
C ILE A 65 7.13 3.16 -6.67
N ILE A 66 5.97 3.47 -7.24
CA ILE A 66 4.69 2.92 -6.81
C ILE A 66 4.59 1.52 -7.39
N ALA A 67 4.69 0.52 -6.53
CA ALA A 67 4.70 -0.88 -6.95
C ALA A 67 3.28 -1.45 -7.07
N GLU A 68 2.34 -0.96 -6.24
CA GLU A 68 0.95 -1.41 -6.28
C GLU A 68 0.03 -0.33 -5.73
N GLN A 69 -1.25 -0.36 -6.15
CA GLN A 69 -2.29 0.57 -5.73
C GLN A 69 -3.56 -0.19 -5.30
N CYS A 70 -4.12 0.20 -4.16
CA CYS A 70 -5.42 -0.28 -3.71
C CYS A 70 -6.37 0.89 -3.53
N ARG A 71 -7.52 0.81 -4.21
CA ARG A 71 -8.60 1.80 -4.09
C ARG A 71 -9.65 1.31 -3.11
N PRO A 72 -10.14 2.16 -2.20
CA PRO A 72 -11.25 1.77 -1.32
C PRO A 72 -12.52 1.51 -2.15
N SER A 73 -13.31 0.51 -1.76
CA SER A 73 -14.64 0.26 -2.33
C SER A 73 -15.74 1.07 -1.62
N THR A 74 -15.42 1.66 -0.48
CA THR A 74 -16.36 2.36 0.42
C THR A 74 -16.50 3.84 0.12
N VAL A 75 -15.53 4.45 -0.54
CA VAL A 75 -15.53 5.87 -0.96
C VAL A 75 -14.90 6.02 -2.33
N MET A 76 -15.09 7.20 -2.94
CA MET A 76 -14.42 7.53 -4.20
C MET A 76 -12.92 7.65 -3.99
N SER A 77 -12.13 6.92 -4.78
CA SER A 77 -10.67 6.99 -4.79
C SER A 77 -10.19 8.41 -5.13
N LEU A 78 -9.08 8.80 -4.51
CA LEU A 78 -8.37 10.03 -4.82
C LEU A 78 -7.73 10.02 -6.23
N ARG A 79 -7.47 8.82 -6.75
CA ARG A 79 -6.76 8.61 -8.00
C ARG A 79 -7.65 7.87 -8.98
N ALA A 80 -8.13 8.60 -10.00
CA ALA A 80 -8.93 8.00 -11.08
C ALA A 80 -8.07 7.09 -11.98
N GLU A 81 -6.79 7.45 -12.16
CA GLU A 81 -5.85 6.74 -13.02
C GLU A 81 -5.00 5.74 -12.23
N ASP A 82 -4.52 4.72 -12.92
CA ASP A 82 -3.52 3.80 -12.37
C ASP A 82 -2.18 4.51 -12.28
N VAL A 83 -1.51 4.38 -11.14
CA VAL A 83 -0.22 5.01 -10.87
C VAL A 83 0.90 3.99 -10.64
N VAL A 84 0.61 2.70 -10.80
CA VAL A 84 1.61 1.63 -10.67
C VAL A 84 2.73 1.83 -11.70
N GLY A 85 3.97 1.61 -11.29
CA GLY A 85 5.16 1.84 -12.10
C GLY A 85 5.67 3.30 -12.13
N ASN A 86 4.89 4.26 -11.66
CA ASN A 86 5.33 5.66 -11.65
C ASN A 86 6.41 5.89 -10.59
N VAL A 87 7.42 6.66 -10.97
CA VAL A 87 8.45 7.13 -10.04
C VAL A 87 7.87 8.20 -9.13
N VAL A 88 8.12 8.07 -7.83
CA VAL A 88 7.69 9.06 -6.85
C VAL A 88 8.48 10.36 -7.04
N PRO A 89 7.82 11.54 -6.99
CA PRO A 89 8.51 12.83 -7.14
C PRO A 89 9.63 13.01 -6.11
N GLU A 90 10.77 13.56 -6.53
CA GLU A 90 11.96 13.79 -5.69
C GLU A 90 11.65 14.61 -4.43
N SER A 91 10.70 15.54 -4.53
CA SER A 91 10.23 16.35 -3.39
C SER A 91 9.67 15.56 -2.20
N LEU A 92 9.39 14.27 -2.40
CA LEU A 92 8.89 13.36 -1.37
C LEU A 92 9.95 12.41 -0.82
N CYS A 93 11.09 12.28 -1.50
CA CYS A 93 12.11 11.29 -1.13
C CYS A 93 12.57 11.46 0.33
N ALA A 94 12.82 12.69 0.78
CA ALA A 94 13.22 12.94 2.16
C ALA A 94 12.18 12.50 3.21
N GLU A 95 10.89 12.60 2.86
CA GLU A 95 9.80 12.13 3.73
C GLU A 95 9.69 10.59 3.71
N LEU A 96 9.91 9.97 2.55
CA LEU A 96 9.96 8.52 2.41
C LEU A 96 11.17 7.94 3.14
N ASP A 97 12.35 8.57 3.04
CA ASP A 97 13.55 8.16 3.77
C ASP A 97 13.30 8.17 5.28
N ALA A 98 12.73 9.26 5.81
CA ALA A 98 12.37 9.35 7.22
C ALA A 98 11.34 8.30 7.65
N ALA A 99 10.40 7.94 6.76
CA ALA A 99 9.42 6.89 7.02
C ALA A 99 10.06 5.48 6.97
N MET A 100 11.02 5.25 6.07
CA MET A 100 11.77 3.99 5.98
C MET A 100 12.61 3.74 7.25
N ASP A 101 13.19 4.79 7.82
CA ASP A 101 13.97 4.71 9.05
C ASP A 101 13.11 4.54 10.32
N SER A 102 11.81 4.76 10.21
CA SER A 102 10.88 4.61 11.34
C SER A 102 10.65 3.13 11.69
N GLU A 103 10.50 2.84 12.97
CA GLU A 103 10.09 1.49 13.46
C GLU A 103 8.56 1.32 13.53
N SER A 104 7.83 2.41 13.41
CA SER A 104 6.37 2.45 13.55
C SER A 104 5.73 3.29 12.45
N VAL A 105 4.41 3.37 12.48
CA VAL A 105 3.66 4.22 11.55
C VAL A 105 4.11 5.68 11.67
N PHE A 106 4.55 6.24 10.55
CA PHE A 106 4.99 7.63 10.42
C PHE A 106 3.88 8.46 9.79
N ARG A 107 3.52 9.58 10.39
CA ARG A 107 2.51 10.51 9.86
C ARG A 107 3.18 11.76 9.31
N SER A 108 2.85 12.11 8.06
CA SER A 108 3.25 13.40 7.49
C SER A 108 2.69 14.58 8.31
N SER A 109 3.54 15.54 8.59
CA SER A 109 3.11 16.82 9.19
C SER A 109 2.52 17.78 8.15
N LYS A 110 2.68 17.49 6.85
CA LYS A 110 2.26 18.33 5.73
C LYS A 110 1.09 17.72 4.99
N LEU A 111 0.07 18.51 4.69
CA LEU A 111 -0.97 18.12 3.76
C LEU A 111 -0.46 18.29 2.33
N ARG A 112 -0.74 17.28 1.52
CA ARG A 112 -0.46 17.31 0.08
C ARG A 112 -1.72 17.67 -0.71
N THR A 113 -1.54 17.97 -1.98
CA THR A 113 -2.65 18.13 -2.91
C THR A 113 -2.57 17.04 -3.97
N VAL A 114 -3.63 16.24 -4.08
CA VAL A 114 -3.80 15.23 -5.15
C VAL A 114 -5.06 15.64 -5.93
N GLY A 115 -4.87 16.05 -7.19
CA GLY A 115 -5.95 16.69 -7.94
C GLY A 115 -6.44 17.96 -7.23
N LYS A 116 -7.72 17.95 -6.79
CA LYS A 116 -8.34 19.04 -6.02
C LYS A 116 -8.42 18.74 -4.52
N ALA A 117 -8.04 17.56 -4.08
CA ALA A 117 -8.20 17.11 -2.70
C ALA A 117 -6.97 17.47 -1.84
N LYS A 118 -7.22 17.86 -0.59
CA LYS A 118 -6.20 17.93 0.45
C LYS A 118 -6.07 16.56 1.09
N VAL A 119 -4.84 16.02 1.11
CA VAL A 119 -4.54 14.64 1.47
C VAL A 119 -3.56 14.60 2.63
N CYS A 120 -3.89 13.79 3.63
CA CYS A 120 -2.97 13.43 4.70
C CYS A 120 -2.34 12.07 4.40
N ASN A 121 -1.02 12.01 4.37
CA ASN A 121 -0.27 10.78 4.19
C ASN A 121 0.12 10.18 5.54
N VAL A 122 -0.02 8.88 5.63
CA VAL A 122 0.48 8.07 6.75
C VAL A 122 1.24 6.90 6.14
N TYR A 123 2.44 6.65 6.63
CA TYR A 123 3.38 5.67 6.11
C TYR A 123 3.55 4.52 7.09
N ALA A 124 3.43 3.28 6.64
CA ALA A 124 3.73 2.10 7.42
C ALA A 124 4.94 1.38 6.80
N PRO A 125 6.08 1.31 7.49
CA PRO A 125 7.21 0.53 7.05
C PRO A 125 6.84 -0.95 6.91
N VAL A 126 7.16 -1.56 5.77
CA VAL A 126 6.95 -2.99 5.53
C VAL A 126 8.26 -3.71 5.81
N ARG A 127 8.27 -4.51 6.87
CA ARG A 127 9.43 -5.32 7.26
C ARG A 127 9.08 -6.80 7.24
N HIS A 128 10.03 -7.61 6.82
CA HIS A 128 9.93 -9.05 6.86
C HIS A 128 11.27 -9.64 7.30
N ASN A 129 11.28 -10.50 8.30
CA ASN A 129 12.49 -11.11 8.87
C ASN A 129 13.59 -10.08 9.21
N GLY A 130 13.22 -8.91 9.73
CA GLY A 130 14.14 -7.81 10.06
C GLY A 130 14.62 -6.98 8.87
N LYS A 131 14.28 -7.37 7.63
CA LYS A 131 14.62 -6.64 6.42
C LYS A 131 13.55 -5.63 6.07
N MET A 132 13.96 -4.41 5.68
CA MET A 132 13.07 -3.39 5.14
C MET A 132 12.75 -3.72 3.68
N LEU A 133 11.48 -3.86 3.36
CA LEU A 133 11.02 -4.14 2.00
C LEU A 133 10.49 -2.89 1.30
N GLY A 134 9.76 -2.01 2.01
CA GLY A 134 9.16 -0.83 1.42
C GLY A 134 8.21 -0.12 2.39
N LEU A 135 7.31 0.68 1.84
CA LEU A 135 6.31 1.46 2.60
C LEU A 135 4.92 1.21 2.04
N VAL A 136 3.95 0.95 2.90
CA VAL A 136 2.55 1.18 2.56
C VAL A 136 2.21 2.62 2.91
N VAL A 137 1.70 3.37 1.94
CA VAL A 137 1.24 4.76 2.12
C VAL A 137 -0.27 4.78 2.12
N ARG A 138 -0.87 5.30 3.18
CA ARG A 138 -2.30 5.55 3.26
C ARG A 138 -2.58 7.02 2.97
N GLU A 139 -3.29 7.28 1.88
CA GLU A 139 -3.68 8.62 1.43
C GLU A 139 -5.15 8.87 1.83
N THR A 140 -5.36 9.75 2.79
CA THR A 140 -6.71 10.07 3.29
C THR A 140 -7.15 11.46 2.80
N ASN A 141 -8.30 11.53 2.12
CA ASN A 141 -8.92 12.80 1.76
C ASN A 141 -9.46 13.50 3.01
N MET A 142 -8.99 14.71 3.28
CA MET A 142 -9.39 15.46 4.48
C MET A 142 -10.86 15.88 4.44
N ALA A 143 -11.42 16.13 3.25
CA ALA A 143 -12.84 16.48 3.11
C ALA A 143 -13.77 15.31 3.46
N THR A 144 -13.41 14.08 3.10
CA THR A 144 -14.18 12.89 3.45
C THR A 144 -14.15 12.63 4.96
N ARG A 145 -13.00 12.90 5.61
CA ARG A 145 -12.81 12.69 7.04
C ARG A 145 -13.70 13.57 7.91
N GLU A 146 -14.04 14.77 7.47
CA GLU A 146 -14.87 15.74 8.23
C GLU A 146 -16.36 15.37 8.22
N SER A 147 -16.79 14.51 7.27
CA SER A 147 -18.20 14.12 7.11
C SER A 147 -18.58 12.81 7.81
N ASN A 148 -17.67 12.17 8.52
CA ASN A 148 -17.83 10.81 9.01
C ASN A 148 -18.77 10.72 10.23
N GLY A 149 -19.74 9.82 10.17
CA GLY A 149 -20.66 9.47 11.26
C GLY A 149 -20.05 8.51 12.31
N ARG A 150 -20.86 8.11 13.30
CA ARG A 150 -20.40 7.26 14.41
C ARG A 150 -19.91 5.88 13.97
N TYR A 151 -20.59 5.24 13.01
CA TYR A 151 -20.21 3.92 12.50
C TYR A 151 -18.87 3.97 11.72
N GLU A 152 -18.67 5.07 10.99
CA GLU A 152 -17.41 5.29 10.26
C GLU A 152 -16.23 5.48 11.21
N SER A 153 -16.44 6.05 12.40
CA SER A 153 -15.39 6.21 13.39
C SER A 153 -14.87 4.86 13.94
N GLU A 154 -15.76 3.88 14.13
CA GLU A 154 -15.39 2.52 14.55
C GLU A 154 -14.64 1.78 13.43
N SER A 155 -15.11 1.88 12.19
CA SER A 155 -14.42 1.34 11.01
C SER A 155 -13.02 1.92 10.86
N ILE A 156 -12.88 3.25 10.95
CA ILE A 156 -11.59 3.94 10.89
C ILE A 156 -10.66 3.47 12.01
N SER A 157 -11.19 3.26 13.23
CA SER A 157 -10.41 2.74 14.35
C SER A 157 -9.88 1.33 14.06
N ALA A 158 -10.72 0.44 13.54
CA ALA A 158 -10.33 -0.91 13.15
C ALA A 158 -9.29 -0.89 12.00
N GLY A 159 -9.54 -0.10 10.96
CA GLY A 159 -8.59 0.08 9.85
C GLY A 159 -7.23 0.62 10.31
N LYS A 160 -7.24 1.55 11.28
CA LYS A 160 -6.01 2.06 11.89
C LYS A 160 -5.25 0.96 12.64
N GLN A 161 -5.93 0.11 13.41
CA GLN A 161 -5.30 -0.98 14.12
C GLN A 161 -4.64 -1.99 13.14
N LEU A 162 -5.35 -2.40 12.09
CA LEU A 162 -4.78 -3.27 11.06
C LEU A 162 -3.58 -2.63 10.38
N TYR A 163 -3.66 -1.34 10.08
CA TYR A 163 -2.56 -0.60 9.47
C TYR A 163 -1.32 -0.54 10.37
N GLU A 164 -1.51 -0.40 11.69
CA GLU A 164 -0.44 -0.41 12.69
C GLU A 164 0.20 -1.80 12.90
N MET A 165 -0.45 -2.86 12.43
CA MET A 165 0.11 -4.22 12.44
C MET A 165 1.16 -4.44 11.34
N ILE A 166 1.14 -3.64 10.25
CA ILE A 166 2.08 -3.78 9.13
C ILE A 166 3.54 -3.62 9.58
N PRO A 167 3.95 -2.53 10.27
CA PRO A 167 5.33 -2.37 10.72
C PRO A 167 5.80 -3.46 11.69
N ARG A 168 4.86 -4.06 12.42
CA ARG A 168 5.13 -5.13 13.38
C ARG A 168 5.26 -6.52 12.73
N GLY A 169 5.04 -6.63 11.42
CA GLY A 169 5.00 -7.92 10.72
C GLY A 169 3.84 -8.81 11.11
N GLN A 170 2.76 -8.24 11.68
CA GLN A 170 1.56 -8.95 12.13
C GLN A 170 0.45 -8.95 11.07
N PHE A 171 0.61 -8.15 10.01
CA PHE A 171 -0.24 -8.12 8.84
C PHE A 171 0.64 -8.18 7.57
N PRO A 172 0.34 -9.05 6.59
CA PRO A 172 -0.80 -9.98 6.52
C PRO A 172 -0.68 -11.12 7.56
N TYR A 173 -1.83 -11.66 7.99
CA TYR A 173 -1.84 -12.77 8.92
C TYR A 173 -1.56 -14.09 8.18
N ARG A 174 -0.40 -14.69 8.44
CA ARG A 174 -0.07 -16.02 7.92
C ARG A 174 -0.73 -17.10 8.76
N ASN A 175 -1.78 -17.71 8.25
CA ASN A 175 -2.31 -18.94 8.83
C ASN A 175 -1.76 -20.15 8.05
N PRO A 176 -0.86 -20.97 8.63
CA PRO A 176 -0.29 -22.12 7.92
C PRO A 176 -1.32 -23.20 7.57
N VAL A 177 -2.51 -23.16 8.18
CA VAL A 177 -3.58 -24.14 7.94
C VAL A 177 -4.56 -23.68 6.85
N MET A 178 -4.65 -22.39 6.58
CA MET A 178 -5.55 -21.83 5.56
C MET A 178 -4.78 -21.40 4.30
N ASN A 179 -4.57 -22.35 3.39
CA ASN A 179 -3.99 -22.09 2.07
C ASN A 179 -4.97 -21.42 1.09
N GLN A 180 -6.09 -20.90 1.56
CA GLN A 180 -7.07 -20.23 0.71
C GLN A 180 -6.86 -18.71 0.79
N ARG A 181 -6.46 -18.15 -0.34
CA ARG A 181 -6.39 -16.69 -0.55
C ARG A 181 -7.82 -16.14 -0.56
N HIS A 182 -8.28 -15.64 0.57
CA HIS A 182 -9.51 -14.87 0.65
C HIS A 182 -9.13 -13.39 0.74
N ASN A 183 -9.42 -12.64 -0.31
CA ASN A 183 -9.41 -11.18 -0.26
C ASN A 183 -10.57 -10.73 0.65
N ALA A 184 -10.31 -10.58 1.93
CA ALA A 184 -11.30 -10.07 2.87
C ALA A 184 -11.72 -8.65 2.46
N ARG A 185 -13.03 -8.43 2.35
CA ARG A 185 -13.64 -7.13 2.08
C ARG A 185 -14.55 -6.74 3.23
N VAL A 186 -14.79 -5.47 3.40
CA VAL A 186 -15.75 -4.98 4.42
C VAL A 186 -17.14 -5.57 4.22
N ALA A 187 -17.53 -5.84 2.97
CA ALA A 187 -18.80 -6.51 2.64
C ALA A 187 -18.92 -7.94 3.19
N ASP A 188 -17.81 -8.60 3.49
CA ASP A 188 -17.79 -9.96 4.08
C ASP A 188 -18.10 -9.93 5.58
N GLY A 189 -18.16 -8.74 6.19
CA GLY A 189 -18.33 -8.53 7.62
C GLY A 189 -17.03 -8.73 8.40
N PHE A 190 -16.91 -8.06 9.53
CA PHE A 190 -15.79 -8.25 10.46
C PHE A 190 -16.29 -8.11 11.91
N ILE A 191 -15.62 -8.80 12.81
CA ILE A 191 -15.87 -8.73 14.25
C ILE A 191 -14.62 -8.18 14.92
N VAL A 192 -14.76 -7.08 15.65
CA VAL A 192 -13.70 -6.55 16.50
C VAL A 192 -13.92 -7.08 17.91
N LEU A 193 -12.98 -7.90 18.39
CA LEU A 193 -12.97 -8.37 19.77
C LEU A 193 -12.02 -7.46 20.55
N THR A 194 -12.57 -6.72 21.52
CA THR A 194 -11.77 -6.02 22.54
C THR A 194 -11.53 -6.94 23.71
N VAL A 195 -10.27 -7.14 24.05
CA VAL A 195 -9.82 -7.87 25.24
C VAL A 195 -9.62 -6.88 26.37
#